data_beb8815b223a7fd4d3906f0df416e51f
#
_entry.id   beb8815b223a7fd4d3906f0df416e51f
#
_cell.length_a   1.000
_cell.length_b   1.000
_cell.length_c   1.000
_cell.angle_alpha   90.00
_cell.angle_beta   90.00
_cell.angle_gamma   90.00
#
_symmetry.space_group_name_H-M   'P 1'
#
loop_
_entity.id
_entity.type
_entity.pdbx_description
1 polymer ?
#
loop_
_entity_poly.entity_id
_entity_poly.type
_entity_poly.pdbx_seq_one_letter_code
_entity_poly.pdbx_strand_id
1 'polypeptide(L)'
;MAKTLSKPRLLPPRATRATHNIGSKTKLRPRDIPSFANAQPPLFREVACAVCTASVLPRKELYEAWAVATRVDAAFTGYTRVADLAAGHGLLAWLLLLLAWERGAPRTAVCVDVRMPASHETLSAALVARWPRLDGALHGVEPSPH
;
A
#
# COMPACT_ATOMS: atom_id res chain seq x y z
N MET A 1 35.96 -7.58 -14.97
CA MET A 1 35.56 -6.98 -13.68
C MET A 1 34.09 -6.60 -13.78
N ALA A 2 33.22 -7.34 -13.13
CA ALA A 2 31.81 -7.03 -13.07
C ALA A 2 31.59 -5.82 -12.12
N LYS A 3 31.12 -4.69 -12.66
CA LYS A 3 30.65 -3.58 -11.84
C LYS A 3 29.37 -4.02 -11.12
N THR A 4 29.47 -4.22 -9.82
CA THR A 4 28.32 -4.42 -8.95
C THR A 4 27.48 -3.16 -8.99
N LEU A 5 26.39 -3.17 -9.75
CA LEU A 5 25.38 -2.11 -9.72
C LEU A 5 24.73 -2.14 -8.32
N SER A 6 25.13 -1.18 -7.50
CA SER A 6 24.51 -0.92 -6.21
C SER A 6 23.02 -0.64 -6.44
N LYS A 7 22.15 -1.55 -5.96
CA LYS A 7 20.70 -1.35 -6.00
C LYS A 7 20.35 -0.04 -5.29
N PRO A 8 19.53 0.82 -5.88
CA PRO A 8 19.08 2.01 -5.18
C PRO A 8 18.36 1.58 -3.89
N ARG A 9 18.92 1.98 -2.76
CA ARG A 9 18.27 1.85 -1.46
C ARG A 9 17.08 2.81 -1.49
N LEU A 10 15.87 2.25 -1.63
CA LEU A 10 14.65 3.01 -1.37
C LEU A 10 14.69 3.39 0.11
N LEU A 11 15.07 4.63 0.38
CA LEU A 11 15.04 5.18 1.72
C LEU A 11 13.59 5.21 2.19
N PRO A 12 13.34 4.91 3.48
CA PRO A 12 12.02 5.12 4.05
C PRO A 12 11.59 6.57 3.83
N PRO A 13 10.28 6.83 3.71
CA PRO A 13 9.77 8.19 3.50
C PRO A 13 10.37 9.11 4.55
N ARG A 14 11.02 10.17 4.09
CA ARG A 14 11.65 11.15 5.00
C ARG A 14 10.54 11.82 5.80
N ALA A 15 10.57 11.60 7.11
CA ALA A 15 9.69 12.29 8.03
C ALA A 15 9.97 13.80 7.96
N THR A 16 9.00 14.56 7.48
CA THR A 16 9.00 16.01 7.66
C THR A 16 8.51 16.33 9.07
N ARG A 17 8.77 17.54 9.57
CA ARG A 17 8.37 17.99 10.91
C ARG A 17 6.88 17.75 11.26
N ALA A 18 6.03 17.56 10.23
CA ALA A 18 4.59 17.27 10.36
C ALA A 18 4.28 15.77 10.52
N THR A 19 5.26 14.88 10.41
CA THR A 19 5.07 13.44 10.61
C THR A 19 5.22 13.02 12.08
N HIS A 20 4.96 13.95 12.98
CA HIS A 20 4.92 13.65 14.41
C HIS A 20 4.00 12.45 14.66
N ASN A 21 4.58 11.38 15.17
CA ASN A 21 3.89 10.18 15.60
C ASN A 21 3.51 9.19 14.47
N ILE A 22 4.53 8.71 13.72
CA ILE A 22 4.39 7.58 12.79
C ILE A 22 3.71 6.38 13.47
N GLY A 23 3.95 6.18 14.77
CA GLY A 23 3.34 5.11 15.56
C GLY A 23 1.89 5.37 15.99
N SER A 24 1.25 6.44 15.56
CA SER A 24 -0.13 6.75 15.94
C SER A 24 -1.12 5.67 15.49
N LYS A 25 -1.93 5.21 16.43
CA LYS A 25 -3.05 4.29 16.20
C LYS A 25 -4.34 5.00 15.82
N THR A 26 -4.34 6.35 15.79
CA THR A 26 -5.50 7.13 15.36
C THR A 26 -5.66 7.01 13.85
N LYS A 27 -6.89 6.75 13.41
CA LYS A 27 -7.22 6.65 11.98
C LYS A 27 -6.96 7.98 11.27
N LEU A 28 -6.30 7.88 10.14
CA LEU A 28 -6.11 8.99 9.21
C LEU A 28 -7.45 9.46 8.65
N ARG A 29 -7.57 10.77 8.45
CA ARG A 29 -8.78 11.44 7.97
C ARG A 29 -8.41 12.42 6.84
N PRO A 30 -9.35 12.91 6.04
CA PRO A 30 -9.09 13.92 5.02
C PRO A 30 -8.34 15.15 5.53
N ARG A 31 -8.59 15.56 6.77
CA ARG A 31 -7.87 16.67 7.43
C ARG A 31 -6.37 16.44 7.59
N ASP A 32 -5.90 15.19 7.50
CA ASP A 32 -4.49 14.83 7.64
C ASP A 32 -3.74 14.90 6.29
N ILE A 33 -4.44 15.05 5.17
CA ILE A 33 -3.84 15.13 3.82
C ILE A 33 -2.72 16.18 3.74
N PRO A 34 -2.88 17.42 4.26
CA PRO A 34 -1.80 18.40 4.20
C PRO A 34 -0.49 17.94 4.87
N SER A 35 -0.56 17.07 5.86
CA SER A 35 0.63 16.54 6.54
C SER A 35 1.50 15.66 5.63
N PHE A 36 0.97 15.22 4.50
CA PHE A 36 1.68 14.41 3.50
C PHE A 36 2.12 15.21 2.26
N ALA A 37 1.88 16.53 2.22
CA ALA A 37 2.12 17.35 1.03
C ALA A 37 3.56 17.23 0.48
N ASN A 38 4.55 17.06 1.35
CA ASN A 38 5.96 16.92 1.01
C ASN A 38 6.49 15.49 1.21
N ALA A 39 5.61 14.51 1.39
CA ALA A 39 6.02 13.12 1.59
C ALA A 39 6.67 12.55 0.33
N GLN A 40 7.70 11.74 0.52
CA GLN A 40 8.45 11.10 -0.55
C GLN A 40 8.51 9.58 -0.32
N PRO A 41 8.53 8.78 -1.38
CA PRO A 41 8.43 9.17 -2.81
C PRO A 41 7.00 9.65 -3.18
N PRO A 42 6.81 10.22 -4.38
CA PRO A 42 5.49 10.72 -4.81
C PRO A 42 4.38 9.66 -4.71
N LEU A 43 4.64 8.40 -5.05
CA LEU A 43 3.66 7.33 -4.90
C LEU A 43 3.19 7.18 -3.45
N PHE A 44 4.09 7.25 -2.47
CA PHE A 44 3.70 7.19 -1.06
C PHE A 44 2.75 8.33 -0.69
N ARG A 45 3.03 9.54 -1.15
CA ARG A 45 2.17 10.71 -0.93
C ARG A 45 0.77 10.47 -1.50
N GLU A 46 0.68 9.96 -2.73
CA GLU A 46 -0.58 9.68 -3.40
C GLU A 46 -1.40 8.60 -2.66
N VAL A 47 -0.72 7.54 -2.22
CA VAL A 47 -1.34 6.49 -1.39
C VAL A 47 -1.83 7.05 -0.06
N ALA A 48 -1.02 7.87 0.60
CA ALA A 48 -1.40 8.50 1.86
C ALA A 48 -2.66 9.36 1.72
N CYS A 49 -2.80 10.09 0.61
CA CYS A 49 -4.01 10.85 0.32
C CYS A 49 -5.24 9.94 0.16
N ALA A 50 -5.11 8.81 -0.56
CA ALA A 50 -6.20 7.84 -0.71
C ALA A 50 -6.58 7.20 0.63
N VAL A 51 -5.59 6.84 1.46
CA VAL A 51 -5.82 6.28 2.81
C VAL A 51 -6.53 7.29 3.71
N CYS A 52 -6.14 8.56 3.67
CA CYS A 52 -6.82 9.63 4.40
C CYS A 52 -8.28 9.79 3.95
N THR A 53 -8.54 9.71 2.66
CA THR A 53 -9.90 9.77 2.09
C THR A 53 -10.74 8.58 2.53
N ALA A 54 -10.18 7.37 2.52
CA ALA A 54 -10.87 6.17 2.99
C ALA A 54 -11.23 6.22 4.47
N SER A 55 -10.40 6.87 5.29
CA SER A 55 -10.65 7.07 6.74
C SER A 55 -10.77 5.76 7.55
N VAL A 56 -10.09 4.70 7.14
CA VAL A 56 -10.20 3.37 7.77
C VAL A 56 -8.92 2.89 8.45
N LEU A 57 -7.77 3.49 8.12
CA LEU A 57 -6.46 3.05 8.60
C LEU A 57 -5.78 4.08 9.49
N PRO A 58 -5.09 3.63 10.55
CA PRO A 58 -4.20 4.50 11.31
C PRO A 58 -2.89 4.79 10.55
N ARG A 59 -2.25 5.89 10.90
CA ARG A 59 -0.96 6.31 10.35
C ARG A 59 0.09 5.20 10.48
N LYS A 60 0.12 4.54 11.62
CA LYS A 60 1.05 3.43 11.88
C LYS A 60 0.97 2.35 10.80
N GLU A 61 -0.24 1.87 10.49
CA GLU A 61 -0.43 0.81 9.50
C GLU A 61 -0.02 1.24 8.09
N LEU A 62 -0.25 2.49 7.72
CA LEU A 62 0.22 3.02 6.44
C LEU A 62 1.76 2.91 6.31
N TYR A 63 2.49 3.35 7.32
CA TYR A 63 3.96 3.31 7.29
C TYR A 63 4.50 1.88 7.37
N GLU A 64 3.91 1.03 8.19
CA GLU A 64 4.30 -0.38 8.29
C GLU A 64 4.05 -1.13 6.97
N ALA A 65 2.88 -0.98 6.39
CA ALA A 65 2.56 -1.60 5.10
C ALA A 65 3.48 -1.10 3.98
N TRP A 66 3.79 0.19 3.95
CA TRP A 66 4.74 0.75 3.00
C TRP A 66 6.14 0.15 3.15
N ALA A 67 6.64 0.07 4.37
CA ALA A 67 7.96 -0.51 4.66
C ALA A 67 8.04 -1.99 4.24
N VAL A 68 7.01 -2.76 4.50
CA VAL A 68 6.94 -4.18 4.09
C VAL A 68 6.83 -4.29 2.58
N ALA A 69 5.91 -3.55 1.94
CA ALA A 69 5.68 -3.61 0.50
C ALA A 69 6.95 -3.28 -0.29
N THR A 70 7.67 -2.23 0.09
CA THR A 70 8.90 -1.84 -0.61
C THR A 70 10.00 -2.89 -0.51
N ARG A 71 10.12 -3.56 0.64
CA ARG A 71 11.07 -4.67 0.83
C ARG A 71 10.67 -5.90 0.02
N VAL A 72 9.42 -6.30 0.06
CA VAL A 72 8.90 -7.44 -0.70
C VAL A 72 9.06 -7.19 -2.20
N ASP A 73 8.66 -6.02 -2.67
CA ASP A 73 8.77 -5.65 -4.08
C ASP A 73 10.22 -5.64 -4.57
N ALA A 74 11.16 -5.14 -3.77
CA ALA A 74 12.58 -5.15 -4.11
C ALA A 74 13.18 -6.56 -4.14
N ALA A 75 12.71 -7.45 -3.26
CA ALA A 75 13.20 -8.83 -3.17
C ALA A 75 12.62 -9.72 -4.30
N PHE A 76 11.41 -9.43 -4.75
CA PHE A 76 10.64 -10.29 -5.65
C PHE A 76 10.08 -9.52 -6.86
N THR A 77 10.94 -8.93 -7.66
CA THR A 77 10.55 -8.07 -8.79
C THR A 77 9.84 -8.80 -9.95
N GLY A 78 10.06 -10.11 -10.09
CA GLY A 78 9.53 -10.92 -11.21
C GLY A 78 8.12 -11.47 -11.01
N TYR A 79 7.47 -11.21 -9.88
CA TYR A 79 6.14 -11.76 -9.63
C TYR A 79 5.06 -11.04 -10.40
N THR A 80 4.15 -11.82 -10.99
CA THR A 80 2.93 -11.33 -11.66
C THR A 80 1.69 -11.54 -10.81
N ARG A 81 1.76 -12.36 -9.77
CA ARG A 81 0.64 -12.70 -8.88
C ARG A 81 1.06 -12.65 -7.42
N VAL A 82 0.20 -12.12 -6.59
CA VAL A 82 0.39 -12.01 -5.13
C VAL A 82 -0.82 -12.59 -4.41
N ALA A 83 -0.57 -13.37 -3.36
CA ALA A 83 -1.59 -13.73 -2.39
C ALA A 83 -1.21 -13.14 -1.03
N ASP A 84 -2.05 -12.28 -0.50
CA ASP A 84 -1.92 -11.71 0.84
C ASP A 84 -2.83 -12.48 1.80
N LEU A 85 -2.22 -13.32 2.63
CA LEU A 85 -2.93 -14.15 3.58
C LEU A 85 -3.10 -13.40 4.90
N ALA A 86 -4.31 -13.44 5.46
CA ALA A 86 -4.71 -12.60 6.59
C ALA A 86 -4.63 -11.09 6.25
N ALA A 87 -5.15 -10.74 5.09
CA ALA A 87 -4.94 -9.45 4.44
C ALA A 87 -5.56 -8.25 5.17
N GLY A 88 -6.57 -8.47 6.03
CA GLY A 88 -7.28 -7.39 6.69
C GLY A 88 -7.82 -6.38 5.68
N HIS A 89 -7.39 -5.13 5.77
CA HIS A 89 -7.81 -4.06 4.85
C HIS A 89 -7.28 -4.21 3.41
N GLY A 90 -6.23 -5.03 3.21
CA GLY A 90 -5.64 -5.27 1.90
C GLY A 90 -4.63 -4.20 1.45
N LEU A 91 -4.18 -3.30 2.33
CA LEU A 91 -3.26 -2.24 1.94
C LEU A 91 -1.93 -2.77 1.39
N LEU A 92 -1.36 -3.82 2.00
CA LEU A 92 -0.11 -4.41 1.55
C LEU A 92 -0.22 -4.91 0.10
N ALA A 93 -1.28 -5.63 -0.23
CA ALA A 93 -1.52 -6.11 -1.58
C ALA A 93 -1.69 -4.95 -2.57
N TRP A 94 -2.42 -3.90 -2.22
CA TRP A 94 -2.56 -2.70 -3.04
C TRP A 94 -1.21 -2.02 -3.29
N LEU A 95 -0.37 -1.89 -2.28
CA LEU A 95 0.96 -1.29 -2.44
C LEU A 95 1.85 -2.09 -3.39
N LEU A 96 1.79 -3.42 -3.32
CA LEU A 96 2.53 -4.29 -4.24
C LEU A 96 2.05 -4.14 -5.69
N LEU A 97 0.74 -3.96 -5.90
CA LEU A 97 0.19 -3.66 -7.23
C LEU A 97 0.67 -2.30 -7.74
N LEU A 98 0.63 -1.27 -6.91
CA LEU A 98 1.01 0.09 -7.28
C LEU A 98 2.51 0.21 -7.57
N LEU A 99 3.36 -0.43 -6.76
CA LEU A 99 4.81 -0.47 -7.00
C LEU A 99 5.15 -1.14 -8.32
N ALA A 100 4.47 -2.23 -8.65
CA ALA A 100 4.62 -2.89 -9.95
C ALA A 100 4.08 -2.02 -11.10
N TRP A 101 2.95 -1.37 -10.89
CA TRP A 101 2.36 -0.45 -11.86
C TRP A 101 3.31 0.67 -12.26
N GLU A 102 3.99 1.29 -11.30
CA GLU A 102 4.97 2.36 -11.58
C GLU A 102 6.15 1.88 -12.44
N ARG A 103 6.51 0.60 -12.35
CA ARG A 103 7.56 0.01 -13.18
C ARG A 103 7.07 -0.46 -14.54
N GLY A 104 5.78 -0.31 -14.85
CA GLY A 104 5.16 -0.87 -16.05
C GLY A 104 5.06 -2.40 -16.03
N ALA A 105 5.15 -3.04 -14.85
CA ALA A 105 5.03 -4.47 -14.67
C ALA A 105 3.64 -4.85 -14.16
N PRO A 106 2.75 -5.45 -14.98
CA PRO A 106 1.41 -5.80 -14.56
C PRO A 106 1.43 -6.89 -13.49
N ARG A 107 0.61 -6.73 -12.46
CA ARG A 107 0.47 -7.68 -11.36
C ARG A 107 -1.00 -7.79 -10.97
N THR A 108 -1.40 -8.97 -10.48
CA THR A 108 -2.70 -9.18 -9.85
C THR A 108 -2.50 -9.64 -8.41
N ALA A 109 -3.48 -9.37 -7.57
CA ALA A 109 -3.44 -9.76 -6.16
C ALA A 109 -4.75 -10.37 -5.68
N VAL A 110 -4.63 -11.32 -4.76
CA VAL A 110 -5.73 -11.89 -4.01
C VAL A 110 -5.50 -11.63 -2.54
N CYS A 111 -6.47 -10.99 -1.89
CA CYS A 111 -6.50 -10.85 -0.45
C CYS A 111 -7.34 -11.97 0.15
N VAL A 112 -6.76 -12.75 1.04
CA VAL A 112 -7.44 -13.86 1.72
C VAL A 112 -7.54 -13.53 3.20
N ASP A 113 -8.74 -13.55 3.76
CA ASP A 113 -8.96 -13.42 5.19
C ASP A 113 -10.11 -14.32 5.63
N VAL A 114 -10.11 -14.74 6.87
CA VAL A 114 -11.19 -15.57 7.45
C VAL A 114 -12.52 -14.81 7.32
N ARG A 115 -12.48 -13.50 7.51
CA ARG A 115 -13.59 -12.60 7.31
C ARG A 115 -13.06 -11.28 6.76
N MET A 116 -13.48 -10.92 5.54
CA MET A 116 -13.10 -9.64 4.95
C MET A 116 -13.75 -8.50 5.71
N PRO A 117 -12.97 -7.56 6.28
CA PRO A 117 -13.54 -6.41 6.96
C PRO A 117 -14.20 -5.44 5.96
N ALA A 118 -15.23 -4.73 6.39
CA ALA A 118 -15.89 -3.70 5.57
C ALA A 118 -14.92 -2.60 5.10
N SER A 119 -13.89 -2.33 5.89
CA SER A 119 -12.81 -1.39 5.56
C SER A 119 -12.01 -1.80 4.32
N HIS A 120 -12.00 -3.08 3.94
CA HIS A 120 -11.37 -3.55 2.71
C HIS A 120 -12.02 -2.93 1.46
N GLU A 121 -13.35 -2.94 1.38
CA GLU A 121 -14.07 -2.33 0.25
C GLU A 121 -13.88 -0.81 0.23
N THR A 122 -13.96 -0.17 1.40
CA THR A 122 -13.80 1.28 1.52
C THR A 122 -12.41 1.73 1.07
N LEU A 123 -11.37 1.04 1.50
CA LEU A 123 -9.99 1.32 1.09
C LEU A 123 -9.79 1.07 -0.40
N SER A 124 -10.26 -0.07 -0.90
CA SER A 124 -10.16 -0.44 -2.31
C SER A 124 -10.86 0.59 -3.20
N ALA A 125 -12.04 1.04 -2.83
CA ALA A 125 -12.77 2.08 -3.57
C ALA A 125 -11.97 3.40 -3.66
N ALA A 126 -11.35 3.82 -2.56
CA ALA A 126 -10.54 5.05 -2.54
C ALA A 126 -9.28 4.93 -3.42
N LEU A 127 -8.65 3.74 -3.45
CA LEU A 127 -7.48 3.49 -4.29
C LEU A 127 -7.86 3.37 -5.77
N VAL A 128 -8.93 2.68 -6.11
CA VAL A 128 -9.44 2.57 -7.48
C VAL A 128 -9.89 3.93 -8.03
N ALA A 129 -10.50 4.78 -7.20
CA ALA A 129 -10.87 6.13 -7.61
C ALA A 129 -9.63 6.94 -8.07
N ARG A 130 -8.48 6.70 -7.46
CA ARG A 130 -7.22 7.36 -7.81
C ARG A 130 -6.47 6.68 -8.96
N TRP A 131 -6.56 5.36 -9.04
CA TRP A 131 -5.96 4.54 -10.09
C TRP A 131 -7.02 3.64 -10.77
N PRO A 132 -7.93 4.21 -11.60
CA PRO A 132 -9.04 3.46 -12.18
C PRO A 132 -8.63 2.24 -13.02
N ARG A 133 -7.43 2.27 -13.61
CA ARG A 133 -6.90 1.15 -14.41
C ARG A 133 -6.57 -0.10 -13.59
N LEU A 134 -6.48 0.03 -12.25
CA LEU A 134 -6.26 -1.09 -11.34
C LEU A 134 -7.56 -1.72 -10.84
N ASP A 135 -8.72 -1.25 -11.30
CA ASP A 135 -9.99 -1.91 -11.01
C ASP A 135 -9.96 -3.36 -11.51
N GLY A 136 -10.36 -4.29 -10.63
CA GLY A 136 -10.29 -5.73 -10.90
C GLY A 136 -8.91 -6.38 -10.73
N ALA A 137 -7.83 -5.63 -10.46
CA ALA A 137 -6.50 -6.19 -10.23
C ALA A 137 -6.35 -6.87 -8.86
N LEU A 138 -7.23 -6.54 -7.91
CA LEU A 138 -7.25 -7.11 -6.56
C LEU A 138 -8.63 -7.68 -6.24
N HIS A 139 -8.65 -8.90 -5.70
CA HIS A 139 -9.86 -9.59 -5.28
C HIS A 139 -9.75 -10.00 -3.81
N GLY A 140 -10.84 -9.81 -3.04
CA GLY A 140 -11.00 -10.36 -1.70
C GLY A 140 -11.64 -11.74 -1.76
N VAL A 141 -11.15 -12.68 -0.97
CA VAL A 141 -11.66 -14.05 -0.86
C VAL A 141 -11.79 -14.44 0.61
N GLU A 142 -12.95 -14.97 0.97
CA GLU A 142 -13.14 -15.67 2.24
C GLU A 142 -13.11 -17.18 1.98
N PRO A 143 -12.28 -17.94 2.70
CA PRO A 143 -12.29 -19.40 2.58
C PRO A 143 -13.65 -19.95 2.97
N SER A 144 -14.22 -20.83 2.15
CA SER A 144 -15.46 -21.52 2.52
C SER A 144 -15.23 -22.36 3.78
N PRO A 145 -16.13 -22.32 4.76
CA PRO A 145 -16.06 -23.25 5.88
C PRO A 145 -16.29 -24.67 5.35
N HIS A 146 -15.36 -25.56 5.65
CA HIS A 146 -15.51 -27.00 5.40
C HIS A 146 -16.35 -27.66 6.49
#